data_0860e900c3df9f60509a56c0da77d03c
#
_entry.id   0860e900c3df9f60509a56c0da77d03c
#
_cell.length_a   1.000
_cell.length_b   1.000
_cell.length_c   1.000
_cell.angle_alpha   90.00
_cell.angle_beta   90.00
_cell.angle_gamma   90.00
#
_symmetry.space_group_name_H-M   'P 1'
#
loop_
_entity.id
_entity.type
_entity.pdbx_description
1 polymer ?
#
loop_
_entity_poly.entity_id
_entity_poly.type
_entity_poly.pdbx_seq_one_letter_code
_entity_poly.pdbx_strand_id
1 'polypeptide(L)'
;MSKSNRVAGNRLYFGDNLDWLQRIESDSVDLVYLDPPFNSNATYNILFRSPVAEDASSQIAAFDDTWTWENGAERALDHVRKLSLDTFVLLDALRRTFLKEGDVMAYLAMMAPRLLEMRRVMKPTATLYLHCDPSNSHYLKMLLDCVFEGQGYINEISWKRTTAKSDYAQGATHYPRVRDVLLVYRKDTTTAATFNQQFAAYDEAYIAKKYGLKDPDGRAYQLDNITGPGGAAKGNPSYEVMGVTRYWRYSREKMNDLISKGLIVQPRPGAVPRFKRYLDTMPGVTVSDDWGDISAINSQAKER
;
A
#
# COMPACT_ATOMS: atom_id res chain seq x y z
N MET A 1 28.30 -29.89 -8.02
CA MET A 1 28.60 -28.48 -7.69
C MET A 1 27.69 -28.06 -6.55
N SER A 2 28.27 -27.90 -5.37
CA SER A 2 27.56 -27.62 -4.14
C SER A 2 26.92 -26.21 -4.19
N LYS A 3 25.58 -26.13 -4.08
CA LYS A 3 24.90 -24.85 -3.86
C LYS A 3 25.24 -24.38 -2.44
N SER A 4 26.12 -23.39 -2.35
CA SER A 4 26.41 -22.67 -1.14
C SER A 4 25.10 -22.06 -0.60
N ASN A 5 24.57 -22.64 0.47
CA ASN A 5 23.52 -22.05 1.30
C ASN A 5 24.11 -20.82 2.02
N ARG A 6 24.23 -19.69 1.33
CA ARG A 6 24.48 -18.42 1.99
C ARG A 6 23.19 -18.03 2.67
N VAL A 7 23.13 -18.18 4.00
CA VAL A 7 22.18 -17.44 4.83
C VAL A 7 22.46 -15.97 4.56
N ALA A 8 21.59 -15.33 3.78
CA ALA A 8 21.70 -13.91 3.50
C ALA A 8 21.39 -13.17 4.80
N GLY A 9 22.42 -12.73 5.53
CA GLY A 9 22.25 -11.87 6.68
C GLY A 9 21.73 -10.49 6.24
N ASN A 10 21.03 -9.80 7.12
CA ASN A 10 20.61 -8.42 6.90
C ASN A 10 21.83 -7.56 6.59
N ARG A 11 21.69 -6.64 5.63
CA ARG A 11 22.76 -5.73 5.22
C ARG A 11 22.27 -4.30 5.32
N LEU A 12 23.09 -3.44 5.91
CA LEU A 12 22.88 -2.00 5.92
C LEU A 12 23.94 -1.36 5.01
N TYR A 13 23.48 -0.56 4.06
CA TYR A 13 24.35 0.20 3.16
C TYR A 13 24.32 1.68 3.55
N PHE A 14 25.49 2.30 3.60
CA PHE A 14 25.66 3.72 3.88
C PHE A 14 26.15 4.45 2.62
N GLY A 15 25.62 5.64 2.36
CA GLY A 15 25.94 6.47 1.21
C GLY A 15 24.78 6.60 0.20
N ASP A 16 25.06 7.13 -0.99
CA ASP A 16 24.04 7.28 -2.02
C ASP A 16 23.50 5.90 -2.45
N ASN A 17 22.19 5.74 -2.34
CA ASN A 17 21.54 4.49 -2.66
C ASN A 17 21.63 4.12 -4.16
N LEU A 18 21.80 5.09 -5.06
CA LEU A 18 21.97 4.82 -6.48
C LEU A 18 23.23 3.98 -6.76
N ASP A 19 24.34 4.30 -6.08
CA ASP A 19 25.59 3.56 -6.21
C ASP A 19 25.46 2.09 -5.73
N TRP A 20 24.64 1.88 -4.71
CA TRP A 20 24.37 0.54 -4.18
C TRP A 20 23.39 -0.23 -5.06
N LEU A 21 22.32 0.42 -5.54
CA LEU A 21 21.34 -0.19 -6.43
C LEU A 21 21.99 -0.76 -7.69
N GLN A 22 22.94 -0.03 -8.29
CA GLN A 22 23.66 -0.50 -9.47
C GLN A 22 24.47 -1.79 -9.26
N ARG A 23 24.82 -2.12 -7.99
CA ARG A 23 25.55 -3.34 -7.62
C ARG A 23 24.63 -4.52 -7.27
N ILE A 24 23.34 -4.27 -7.09
CA ILE A 24 22.34 -5.31 -6.80
C ILE A 24 21.98 -6.00 -8.14
N GLU A 25 21.92 -7.33 -8.10
CA GLU A 25 21.54 -8.14 -9.24
C GLU A 25 20.11 -7.82 -9.71
N SER A 26 19.89 -7.81 -11.02
CA SER A 26 18.55 -7.64 -11.60
C SER A 26 17.65 -8.80 -11.19
N ASP A 27 16.35 -8.57 -11.06
CA ASP A 27 15.34 -9.57 -10.73
C ASP A 27 15.62 -10.35 -9.43
N SER A 28 16.21 -9.69 -8.43
CA SER A 28 16.63 -10.33 -7.17
C SER A 28 15.79 -9.91 -5.95
N VAL A 29 15.06 -8.78 -6.02
CA VAL A 29 14.36 -8.15 -4.89
C VAL A 29 12.86 -8.46 -4.95
N ASP A 30 12.29 -8.96 -3.85
CA ASP A 30 10.86 -9.32 -3.75
C ASP A 30 9.95 -8.15 -3.37
N LEU A 31 10.48 -7.17 -2.61
CA LEU A 31 9.76 -6.01 -2.14
C LEU A 31 10.67 -4.79 -2.07
N VAL A 32 10.17 -3.66 -2.54
CA VAL A 32 10.80 -2.34 -2.35
C VAL A 32 9.86 -1.48 -1.53
N TYR A 33 10.31 -0.98 -0.38
CA TYR A 33 9.63 0.03 0.41
C TYR A 33 10.49 1.29 0.46
N LEU A 34 9.93 2.41 0.04
CA LEU A 34 10.61 3.69 -0.07
C LEU A 34 9.99 4.70 0.88
N ASP A 35 10.84 5.31 1.68
CA ASP A 35 10.54 6.49 2.49
C ASP A 35 11.59 7.57 2.17
N PRO A 36 11.53 8.15 0.95
CA PRO A 36 12.53 9.13 0.52
C PRO A 36 12.29 10.47 1.24
N PRO A 37 13.28 11.37 1.23
CA PRO A 37 13.08 12.76 1.64
C PRO A 37 11.89 13.36 0.88
N PHE A 38 11.02 14.13 1.59
CA PHE A 38 9.78 14.65 1.00
C PHE A 38 9.94 16.02 0.34
N ASN A 39 11.16 16.55 0.27
CA ASN A 39 11.43 17.92 -0.16
C ASN A 39 10.69 18.96 0.72
N SER A 40 10.69 18.72 2.02
CA SER A 40 9.94 19.50 3.03
C SER A 40 10.76 20.62 3.68
N ASN A 41 11.98 20.89 3.19
CA ASN A 41 12.96 21.82 3.75
C ASN A 41 13.42 21.45 5.18
N ALA A 42 13.40 20.17 5.54
CA ALA A 42 13.86 19.67 6.82
C ALA A 42 15.27 19.06 6.70
N THR A 43 16.18 19.42 7.60
CA THR A 43 17.51 18.79 7.68
C THR A 43 17.43 17.56 8.59
N TYR A 44 17.72 16.38 8.05
CA TYR A 44 17.75 15.13 8.81
C TYR A 44 19.16 14.82 9.30
N ASN A 45 19.35 14.83 10.62
CA ASN A 45 20.61 14.47 11.25
C ASN A 45 20.49 13.09 11.93
N ILE A 46 21.46 12.23 11.72
CA ILE A 46 21.58 10.98 12.49
C ILE A 46 22.15 11.32 13.85
N LEU A 47 21.31 11.22 14.89
CA LEU A 47 21.76 11.36 16.28
C LEU A 47 22.31 10.00 16.76
N PHE A 48 23.64 9.83 16.75
CA PHE A 48 24.26 8.75 17.48
C PHE A 48 24.25 9.11 18.99
N ARG A 49 23.39 8.47 19.76
CA ARG A 49 23.50 8.51 21.22
C ARG A 49 24.62 7.56 21.64
N SER A 50 25.75 8.11 22.04
CA SER A 50 26.73 7.35 22.81
C SER A 50 26.14 6.98 24.18
N PRO A 51 26.33 5.74 24.69
CA PRO A 51 25.91 5.36 26.04
C PRO A 51 26.68 6.10 27.14
N VAL A 52 27.72 6.88 26.83
CA VAL A 52 28.52 7.70 27.75
C VAL A 52 28.28 9.14 27.35
N ALA A 53 27.73 9.91 28.28
CA ALA A 53 27.34 11.31 28.11
C ALA A 53 28.55 12.22 27.93
N GLU A 54 29.11 12.28 26.74
CA GLU A 54 29.89 13.39 26.23
C GLU A 54 29.31 13.80 24.90
N ASP A 55 29.10 15.11 24.71
CA ASP A 55 28.57 15.68 23.48
C ASP A 55 29.35 15.15 22.28
N ALA A 56 28.75 14.23 21.54
CA ALA A 56 29.33 13.72 20.32
C ALA A 56 29.38 14.87 19.30
N SER A 57 30.56 15.43 19.12
CA SER A 57 30.88 16.50 18.16
C SER A 57 30.80 16.05 16.68
N SER A 58 30.16 14.91 16.40
CA SER A 58 29.98 14.36 15.07
C SER A 58 28.49 14.02 14.80
N GLN A 59 27.67 15.05 14.64
CA GLN A 59 26.46 14.92 13.86
C GLN A 59 26.88 14.69 12.41
N ILE A 60 26.73 13.47 11.92
CA ILE A 60 26.87 13.22 10.48
C ILE A 60 25.53 13.58 9.86
N ALA A 61 25.50 14.65 9.05
CA ALA A 61 24.33 14.95 8.22
C ALA A 61 24.06 13.74 7.32
N ALA A 62 22.90 13.09 7.48
CA ALA A 62 22.55 11.93 6.67
C ALA A 62 22.22 12.35 5.24
N PHE A 63 21.43 13.41 5.11
CA PHE A 63 21.07 14.08 3.86
C PHE A 63 20.30 15.38 4.18
N ASP A 64 20.27 16.29 3.22
CA ASP A 64 19.40 17.47 3.26
C ASP A 64 18.10 17.14 2.53
N ASP A 65 16.95 17.50 3.13
CA ASP A 65 15.62 17.34 2.50
C ASP A 65 15.27 18.54 1.60
N THR A 66 16.29 19.26 1.15
CA THR A 66 16.15 20.40 0.24
C THR A 66 16.90 20.09 -1.06
N TRP A 67 16.18 20.09 -2.14
CA TRP A 67 16.72 19.83 -3.47
C TRP A 67 16.74 21.12 -4.27
N THR A 68 17.91 21.56 -4.69
CA THR A 68 18.10 22.71 -5.55
C THR A 68 18.49 22.26 -6.95
N TRP A 69 18.09 23.05 -7.95
CA TRP A 69 18.49 22.79 -9.32
C TRP A 69 19.95 23.22 -9.53
N GLU A 70 20.85 22.27 -9.49
CA GLU A 70 22.28 22.45 -9.69
C GLU A 70 22.81 21.41 -10.68
N ASN A 71 24.14 21.39 -10.88
CA ASN A 71 24.83 20.42 -11.73
C ASN A 71 24.48 18.94 -11.44
N GLY A 72 24.00 18.63 -10.23
CA GLY A 72 23.53 17.30 -9.84
C GLY A 72 22.26 16.88 -10.57
N ALA A 73 21.28 17.79 -10.68
CA ALA A 73 20.01 17.51 -11.36
C ALA A 73 20.19 17.36 -12.88
N GLU A 74 21.02 18.18 -13.51
CA GLU A 74 21.36 18.04 -14.94
C GLU A 74 22.02 16.70 -15.23
N ARG A 75 23.00 16.28 -14.42
CA ARG A 75 23.64 14.96 -14.56
C ARG A 75 22.67 13.81 -14.34
N ALA A 76 21.72 13.96 -13.41
CA ALA A 76 20.67 12.98 -13.20
C ALA A 76 19.74 12.85 -14.41
N LEU A 77 19.34 13.96 -15.03
CA LEU A 77 18.56 13.94 -16.27
C LEU A 77 19.32 13.31 -17.44
N ASP A 78 20.60 13.63 -17.61
CA ASP A 78 21.44 12.98 -18.62
C ASP A 78 21.57 11.47 -18.39
N HIS A 79 21.62 11.05 -17.12
CA HIS A 79 21.62 9.65 -16.77
C HIS A 79 20.28 8.98 -17.09
N VAL A 80 19.16 9.60 -16.73
CA VAL A 80 17.80 9.13 -17.06
C VAL A 80 17.64 8.99 -18.58
N ARG A 81 18.12 9.94 -19.36
CA ARG A 81 18.06 9.88 -20.84
C ARG A 81 18.73 8.62 -21.41
N LYS A 82 19.79 8.13 -20.76
CA LYS A 82 20.50 6.91 -21.16
C LYS A 82 19.75 5.64 -20.73
N LEU A 83 19.03 5.70 -19.61
CA LEU A 83 18.29 4.55 -19.05
C LEU A 83 16.90 4.40 -19.67
N SER A 84 16.17 5.49 -19.84
CA SER A 84 14.78 5.51 -20.34
C SER A 84 14.48 6.83 -21.05
N LEU A 85 14.28 6.75 -22.37
CA LEU A 85 13.92 7.91 -23.16
C LEU A 85 12.54 8.47 -22.76
N ASP A 86 11.57 7.60 -22.49
CA ASP A 86 10.21 8.01 -22.13
C ASP A 86 10.19 8.77 -20.80
N THR A 87 10.93 8.28 -19.80
CA THR A 87 11.09 8.97 -18.52
C THR A 87 11.78 10.32 -18.68
N PHE A 88 12.79 10.39 -19.53
CA PHE A 88 13.44 11.66 -19.86
C PHE A 88 12.49 12.65 -20.53
N VAL A 89 11.70 12.21 -21.52
CA VAL A 89 10.72 13.05 -22.22
C VAL A 89 9.68 13.61 -21.28
N LEU A 90 9.16 12.79 -20.33
CA LEU A 90 8.25 13.24 -19.29
C LEU A 90 8.88 14.36 -18.44
N LEU A 91 10.09 14.13 -17.92
CA LEU A 91 10.77 15.10 -17.05
C LEU A 91 11.12 16.39 -17.81
N ASP A 92 11.57 16.30 -19.05
CA ASP A 92 11.87 17.46 -19.90
C ASP A 92 10.59 18.28 -20.20
N ALA A 93 9.46 17.61 -20.42
CA ALA A 93 8.17 18.27 -20.59
C ALA A 93 7.73 19.02 -19.33
N LEU A 94 7.84 18.41 -18.15
CA LEU A 94 7.53 19.04 -16.86
C LEU A 94 8.44 20.26 -16.60
N ARG A 95 9.75 20.11 -16.85
CA ARG A 95 10.73 21.19 -16.73
C ARG A 95 10.39 22.37 -17.64
N ARG A 96 10.11 22.13 -18.92
CA ARG A 96 9.84 23.18 -19.91
C ARG A 96 8.52 23.89 -19.69
N THR A 97 7.55 23.25 -19.10
CA THR A 97 6.19 23.77 -18.93
C THR A 97 6.04 24.58 -17.63
N PHE A 98 5.82 23.94 -16.51
CA PHE A 98 5.41 24.61 -15.26
C PHE A 98 6.33 24.39 -14.05
N LEU A 99 7.11 23.32 -13.99
CA LEU A 99 8.04 23.10 -12.86
C LEU A 99 9.33 23.92 -12.98
N LYS A 100 9.75 24.22 -14.21
CA LYS A 100 11.00 24.93 -14.51
C LYS A 100 12.21 24.23 -13.86
N GLU A 101 13.09 24.98 -13.23
CA GLU A 101 14.26 24.51 -12.50
C GLU A 101 14.06 24.69 -10.99
N GLY A 102 12.81 24.47 -10.53
CA GLY A 102 12.46 24.56 -9.13
C GLY A 102 12.78 23.27 -8.36
N ASP A 103 12.62 23.35 -7.04
CA ASP A 103 12.93 22.28 -6.07
C ASP A 103 12.23 20.96 -6.40
N VAL A 104 10.95 21.03 -6.79
CA VAL A 104 10.19 19.82 -7.18
C VAL A 104 10.79 19.15 -8.40
N MET A 105 11.25 19.93 -9.39
CA MET A 105 11.87 19.37 -10.59
C MET A 105 13.24 18.75 -10.27
N ALA A 106 14.04 19.40 -9.40
CA ALA A 106 15.30 18.86 -8.91
C ALA A 106 15.07 17.52 -8.18
N TYR A 107 14.07 17.47 -7.31
CA TYR A 107 13.66 16.27 -6.61
C TYR A 107 13.26 15.14 -7.57
N LEU A 108 12.43 15.40 -8.57
CA LEU A 108 12.03 14.39 -9.55
C LEU A 108 13.22 13.90 -10.39
N ALA A 109 14.12 14.81 -10.80
CA ALA A 109 15.34 14.45 -11.52
C ALA A 109 16.24 13.51 -10.70
N MET A 110 16.33 13.71 -9.38
CA MET A 110 17.08 12.85 -8.47
C MET A 110 16.39 11.52 -8.18
N MET A 111 15.05 11.49 -8.13
CA MET A 111 14.28 10.27 -7.89
C MET A 111 14.24 9.35 -9.11
N ALA A 112 14.19 9.88 -10.32
CA ALA A 112 13.97 9.10 -11.53
C ALA A 112 15.02 8.00 -11.78
N PRO A 113 16.35 8.24 -11.73
CA PRO A 113 17.32 7.18 -11.95
C PRO A 113 17.26 6.10 -10.86
N ARG A 114 16.90 6.47 -9.62
CA ARG A 114 16.71 5.54 -8.50
C ARG A 114 15.51 4.63 -8.74
N LEU A 115 14.40 5.18 -9.16
CA LEU A 115 13.18 4.39 -9.46
C LEU A 115 13.39 3.44 -10.65
N LEU A 116 14.13 3.86 -11.68
CA LEU A 116 14.51 3.00 -12.81
C LEU A 116 15.38 1.82 -12.34
N GLU A 117 16.38 2.07 -11.50
CA GLU A 117 17.22 1.03 -10.93
C GLU A 117 16.46 0.12 -9.96
N MET A 118 15.55 0.66 -9.16
CA MET A 118 14.67 -0.14 -8.30
C MET A 118 13.79 -1.07 -9.14
N ARG A 119 13.19 -0.59 -10.22
CA ARG A 119 12.46 -1.46 -11.15
C ARG A 119 13.36 -2.57 -11.72
N ARG A 120 14.60 -2.25 -12.08
CA ARG A 120 15.55 -3.23 -12.59
C ARG A 120 15.82 -4.38 -11.61
N VAL A 121 16.07 -4.04 -10.34
CA VAL A 121 16.39 -5.05 -9.31
C VAL A 121 15.17 -5.84 -8.82
N MET A 122 13.95 -5.34 -8.98
CA MET A 122 12.72 -6.02 -8.60
C MET A 122 12.52 -7.29 -9.42
N LYS A 123 12.06 -8.37 -8.79
CA LYS A 123 11.56 -9.58 -9.47
C LYS A 123 10.25 -9.30 -10.23
N PRO A 124 9.87 -10.10 -11.24
CA PRO A 124 8.57 -9.93 -11.91
C PRO A 124 7.36 -9.97 -10.95
N THR A 125 7.45 -10.75 -9.85
CA THR A 125 6.40 -10.86 -8.81
C THR A 125 6.45 -9.77 -7.74
N ALA A 126 7.44 -8.87 -7.81
CA ALA A 126 7.72 -7.90 -6.76
C ALA A 126 6.76 -6.70 -6.77
N THR A 127 6.61 -6.11 -5.60
CA THR A 127 5.80 -4.91 -5.37
C THR A 127 6.68 -3.78 -4.82
N LEU A 128 6.40 -2.56 -5.24
CA LEU A 128 6.99 -1.32 -4.73
C LEU A 128 5.95 -0.53 -3.96
N TYR A 129 6.33 -0.05 -2.78
CA TYR A 129 5.60 0.95 -2.00
C TYR A 129 6.44 2.21 -1.91
N LEU A 130 5.90 3.35 -2.30
CA LEU A 130 6.54 4.65 -2.18
C LEU A 130 5.70 5.53 -1.28
N HIS A 131 6.24 5.85 -0.10
CA HIS A 131 5.64 6.79 0.83
C HIS A 131 6.02 8.21 0.44
N CYS A 132 5.05 9.11 0.40
CA CYS A 132 5.25 10.52 0.08
C CYS A 132 4.16 11.40 0.70
N ASP A 133 4.46 12.68 0.84
CA ASP A 133 3.47 13.66 1.23
C ASP A 133 2.56 14.04 0.04
N PRO A 134 1.36 14.59 0.30
CA PRO A 134 0.43 14.99 -0.76
C PRO A 134 0.94 16.09 -1.70
N SER A 135 1.99 16.85 -1.30
CA SER A 135 2.51 17.96 -2.13
C SER A 135 3.21 17.43 -3.38
N ASN A 136 3.93 16.31 -3.26
CA ASN A 136 4.73 15.74 -4.33
C ASN A 136 4.13 14.44 -4.91
N SER A 137 3.11 13.86 -4.26
CA SER A 137 2.55 12.56 -4.65
C SER A 137 2.09 12.50 -6.10
N HIS A 138 1.47 13.56 -6.61
CA HIS A 138 0.97 13.61 -7.99
C HIS A 138 2.09 13.55 -9.04
N TYR A 139 3.20 14.24 -8.79
CA TYR A 139 4.36 14.21 -9.68
C TYR A 139 5.09 12.86 -9.62
N LEU A 140 5.23 12.31 -8.41
CA LEU A 140 5.79 10.96 -8.23
C LEU A 140 4.91 9.90 -8.87
N LYS A 141 3.58 10.05 -8.82
CA LYS A 141 2.64 9.17 -9.51
C LYS A 141 2.87 9.17 -11.02
N MET A 142 3.01 10.36 -11.64
CA MET A 142 3.31 10.47 -13.07
C MET A 142 4.66 9.84 -13.42
N LEU A 143 5.68 10.06 -12.59
CA LEU A 143 6.99 9.46 -12.78
C LEU A 143 6.94 7.93 -12.66
N LEU A 144 6.25 7.40 -11.66
CA LEU A 144 6.05 5.97 -11.48
C LEU A 144 5.23 5.35 -12.63
N ASP A 145 4.20 6.04 -13.14
CA ASP A 145 3.45 5.58 -14.32
C ASP A 145 4.36 5.42 -15.53
N CYS A 146 5.30 6.36 -15.71
CA CYS A 146 6.27 6.27 -16.79
C CYS A 146 7.28 5.12 -16.55
N VAL A 147 7.83 5.03 -15.35
CA VAL A 147 8.81 3.99 -14.99
C VAL A 147 8.21 2.58 -15.04
N PHE A 148 6.94 2.40 -14.61
CA PHE A 148 6.23 1.10 -14.56
C PHE A 148 5.20 0.93 -15.70
N GLU A 149 5.31 1.74 -16.77
CA GLU A 149 4.50 1.63 -18.00
C GLU A 149 2.98 1.78 -17.76
N GLY A 150 2.58 2.60 -16.77
CA GLY A 150 1.19 2.91 -16.43
C GLY A 150 0.35 1.74 -15.93
N GLN A 151 0.60 0.54 -16.43
CA GLN A 151 -0.13 -0.68 -16.06
C GLN A 151 0.35 -1.30 -14.75
N GLY A 152 1.51 -0.90 -14.24
CA GLY A 152 2.07 -1.38 -12.98
C GLY A 152 1.36 -0.85 -11.74
N TYR A 153 0.54 0.19 -11.86
CA TYR A 153 -0.21 0.77 -10.75
C TYR A 153 -1.19 -0.23 -10.12
N ILE A 154 -1.14 -0.38 -8.79
CA ILE A 154 -2.06 -1.23 -8.04
C ILE A 154 -3.11 -0.35 -7.38
N ASN A 155 -2.68 0.49 -6.41
CA ASN A 155 -3.55 1.45 -5.74
C ASN A 155 -2.72 2.51 -4.97
N GLU A 156 -3.43 3.47 -4.43
CA GLU A 156 -2.93 4.48 -3.50
C GLU A 156 -3.50 4.18 -2.11
N ILE A 157 -2.62 4.12 -1.11
CA ILE A 157 -3.02 3.98 0.28
C ILE A 157 -2.96 5.36 0.93
N SER A 158 -4.05 5.73 1.61
CA SER A 158 -4.15 6.97 2.36
C SER A 158 -3.89 6.69 3.84
N TRP A 159 -2.75 7.16 4.35
CA TRP A 159 -2.39 6.98 5.76
C TRP A 159 -2.61 8.25 6.57
N LYS A 160 -3.41 8.15 7.62
CA LYS A 160 -3.65 9.26 8.55
C LYS A 160 -2.52 9.34 9.57
N ARG A 161 -1.49 10.14 9.27
CA ARG A 161 -0.31 10.30 10.15
C ARG A 161 -0.52 11.19 11.37
N THR A 162 -1.51 12.09 11.35
CA THR A 162 -1.75 13.05 12.45
C THR A 162 -3.23 13.42 12.55
N THR A 163 -3.57 14.17 13.56
CA THR A 163 -4.90 14.77 13.71
C THR A 163 -4.89 16.23 13.25
N ALA A 164 -6.06 16.73 12.84
CA ALA A 164 -6.19 18.14 12.47
C ALA A 164 -5.83 19.05 13.65
N LYS A 165 -4.94 20.01 13.41
CA LYS A 165 -4.61 21.07 14.35
C LYS A 165 -5.52 22.26 14.09
N SER A 166 -5.79 23.04 15.14
CA SER A 166 -6.68 24.21 15.06
C SER A 166 -5.89 25.46 14.60
N ASP A 167 -5.49 25.46 13.33
CA ASP A 167 -4.66 26.55 12.78
C ASP A 167 -5.48 27.72 12.25
N TYR A 168 -6.82 27.65 12.33
CA TYR A 168 -7.71 28.72 11.85
C TYR A 168 -7.49 30.06 12.57
N ALA A 169 -7.14 30.03 13.85
CA ALA A 169 -6.84 31.23 14.63
C ALA A 169 -5.55 31.95 14.18
N GLN A 170 -4.70 31.25 13.38
CA GLN A 170 -3.48 31.77 12.76
C GLN A 170 -3.71 32.21 11.32
N GLY A 171 -4.96 32.30 10.86
CA GLY A 171 -5.32 32.75 9.52
C GLY A 171 -5.20 31.69 8.42
N ALA A 172 -5.20 30.41 8.77
CA ALA A 172 -5.15 29.34 7.77
C ALA A 172 -6.38 29.38 6.86
N THR A 173 -6.15 29.37 5.54
CA THR A 173 -7.18 29.40 4.49
C THR A 173 -7.34 28.07 3.77
N HIS A 174 -6.85 26.98 4.36
CA HIS A 174 -6.88 25.64 3.79
C HIS A 174 -7.26 24.60 4.84
N TYR A 175 -7.68 23.43 4.40
CA TYR A 175 -7.91 22.30 5.30
C TYR A 175 -6.59 21.74 5.83
N PRO A 176 -6.50 21.39 7.15
CA PRO A 176 -5.30 20.78 7.73
C PRO A 176 -4.90 19.50 7.00
N ARG A 177 -3.61 19.37 6.67
CA ARG A 177 -3.06 18.17 6.07
C ARG A 177 -2.84 17.11 7.15
N VAL A 178 -3.60 16.03 7.12
CA VAL A 178 -3.58 14.99 8.16
C VAL A 178 -3.12 13.63 7.65
N ARG A 179 -2.89 13.51 6.33
CA ARG A 179 -2.55 12.24 5.69
C ARG A 179 -1.30 12.34 4.85
N ASP A 180 -0.62 11.21 4.70
CA ASP A 180 0.37 10.94 3.67
C ASP A 180 -0.15 9.86 2.72
N VAL A 181 0.58 9.62 1.66
CA VAL A 181 0.21 8.74 0.55
C VAL A 181 1.26 7.66 0.39
N LEU A 182 0.83 6.40 0.20
CA LEU A 182 1.71 5.34 -0.27
C LEU A 182 1.25 4.92 -1.67
N LEU A 183 2.08 5.15 -2.67
CA LEU A 183 1.84 4.70 -4.04
C LEU A 183 2.33 3.25 -4.19
N VAL A 184 1.45 2.37 -4.67
CA VAL A 184 1.74 0.93 -4.76
C VAL A 184 1.79 0.50 -6.22
N TYR A 185 2.93 -0.11 -6.61
CA TYR A 185 3.20 -0.57 -7.97
C TYR A 185 3.72 -2.00 -7.99
N ARG A 186 3.37 -2.75 -9.02
CA ARG A 186 4.00 -4.04 -9.37
C ARG A 186 4.95 -3.87 -10.53
N LYS A 187 5.98 -4.73 -10.60
CA LYS A 187 6.94 -4.65 -11.71
C LYS A 187 6.35 -5.13 -13.04
N ASP A 188 5.66 -6.27 -13.02
CA ASP A 188 5.14 -6.94 -14.21
C ASP A 188 3.62 -7.13 -14.11
N THR A 189 2.93 -6.86 -15.21
CA THR A 189 1.46 -6.98 -15.30
C THR A 189 1.03 -8.36 -15.79
N THR A 190 1.92 -9.11 -16.39
CA THR A 190 1.67 -10.46 -16.90
C THR A 190 1.88 -11.54 -15.84
N THR A 191 2.72 -11.25 -14.85
CA THR A 191 3.01 -12.14 -13.72
C THR A 191 2.18 -11.71 -12.51
N ALA A 192 1.54 -12.67 -11.82
CA ALA A 192 0.82 -12.39 -10.59
C ALA A 192 1.79 -11.88 -9.50
N ALA A 193 1.53 -10.68 -8.98
CA ALA A 193 2.28 -10.15 -7.86
C ALA A 193 2.07 -11.03 -6.61
N THR A 194 3.11 -11.16 -5.79
CA THR A 194 2.97 -11.82 -4.49
C THR A 194 2.13 -10.93 -3.57
N PHE A 195 0.94 -11.40 -3.21
CA PHE A 195 0.04 -10.67 -2.32
C PHE A 195 -0.59 -11.62 -1.31
N ASN A 196 -0.42 -11.32 -0.03
CA ASN A 196 -1.04 -12.05 1.08
C ASN A 196 -2.12 -11.15 1.70
N GLN A 197 -3.39 -11.50 1.48
CA GLN A 197 -4.51 -10.74 2.02
C GLN A 197 -4.40 -10.63 3.53
N GLN A 198 -4.44 -9.41 4.05
CA GLN A 198 -4.41 -9.11 5.47
C GLN A 198 -5.82 -8.83 6.00
N PHE A 199 -6.04 -9.18 7.26
CA PHE A 199 -7.31 -8.97 7.94
C PHE A 199 -7.06 -8.35 9.31
N ALA A 200 -7.87 -7.35 9.64
CA ALA A 200 -7.96 -6.79 10.98
C ALA A 200 -9.04 -7.55 11.79
N ALA A 201 -8.89 -7.59 13.09
CA ALA A 201 -9.93 -8.15 13.96
C ALA A 201 -11.23 -7.33 13.84
N TYR A 202 -12.38 -8.00 13.96
CA TYR A 202 -13.65 -7.29 14.10
C TYR A 202 -13.68 -6.53 15.43
N ASP A 203 -14.20 -5.31 15.42
CA ASP A 203 -14.49 -4.60 16.65
C ASP A 203 -15.67 -5.22 17.42
N GLU A 204 -15.71 -5.03 18.75
CA GLU A 204 -16.71 -5.62 19.62
C GLU A 204 -18.13 -5.15 19.28
N ALA A 205 -18.31 -3.90 18.90
CA ALA A 205 -19.62 -3.35 18.54
C ALA A 205 -20.14 -3.99 17.24
N TYR A 206 -19.27 -4.23 16.26
CA TYR A 206 -19.61 -4.96 15.04
C TYR A 206 -20.01 -6.40 15.35
N ILE A 207 -19.23 -7.10 16.20
CA ILE A 207 -19.53 -8.48 16.63
C ILE A 207 -20.90 -8.52 17.31
N ALA A 208 -21.15 -7.66 18.29
CA ALA A 208 -22.42 -7.60 19.01
C ALA A 208 -23.62 -7.34 18.08
N LYS A 209 -23.44 -6.47 17.09
CA LYS A 209 -24.48 -6.11 16.14
C LYS A 209 -24.76 -7.20 15.11
N LYS A 210 -23.74 -7.89 14.62
CA LYS A 210 -23.86 -8.82 13.47
C LYS A 210 -23.95 -10.28 13.89
N TYR A 211 -23.23 -10.69 14.93
CA TYR A 211 -23.09 -12.06 15.40
C TYR A 211 -23.86 -12.31 16.70
N GLY A 212 -25.03 -11.67 16.84
CA GLY A 212 -25.88 -11.80 18.02
C GLY A 212 -26.63 -13.14 18.15
N LEU A 213 -26.64 -13.95 17.09
CA LEU A 213 -27.25 -15.27 17.12
C LEU A 213 -26.25 -16.33 17.61
N LYS A 214 -26.74 -17.32 18.36
CA LYS A 214 -25.91 -18.43 18.85
C LYS A 214 -26.58 -19.76 18.54
N ASP A 215 -25.79 -20.75 18.21
CA ASP A 215 -26.20 -22.13 18.14
C ASP A 215 -26.23 -22.75 19.55
N PRO A 216 -26.85 -23.94 19.73
CA PRO A 216 -26.90 -24.65 21.04
C PRO A 216 -25.53 -24.94 21.65
N ASP A 217 -24.47 -25.03 20.83
CA ASP A 217 -23.08 -25.21 21.25
C ASP A 217 -22.40 -23.88 21.64
N GLY A 218 -23.12 -22.74 21.56
CA GLY A 218 -22.65 -21.42 21.93
C GLY A 218 -21.92 -20.66 20.81
N ARG A 219 -21.74 -21.26 19.61
CA ARG A 219 -21.07 -20.60 18.48
C ARG A 219 -21.89 -19.42 17.96
N ALA A 220 -21.28 -18.25 17.93
CA ALA A 220 -21.90 -17.03 17.40
C ALA A 220 -21.94 -17.05 15.87
N TYR A 221 -23.06 -16.65 15.28
CA TYR A 221 -23.23 -16.58 13.85
C TYR A 221 -24.11 -15.39 13.41
N GLN A 222 -24.02 -15.04 12.13
CA GLN A 222 -24.95 -14.15 11.43
C GLN A 222 -25.67 -14.89 10.29
N LEU A 223 -26.77 -14.31 9.83
CA LEU A 223 -27.56 -14.84 8.71
C LEU A 223 -27.34 -14.00 7.45
N ASP A 224 -26.58 -14.54 6.52
CA ASP A 224 -26.25 -13.89 5.26
C ASP A 224 -27.28 -14.17 4.16
N ASN A 225 -27.46 -13.19 3.28
CA ASN A 225 -28.28 -13.34 2.09
C ASN A 225 -27.57 -14.24 1.06
N ILE A 226 -28.32 -15.23 0.56
CA ILE A 226 -27.85 -16.19 -0.45
C ILE A 226 -28.56 -16.04 -1.80
N THR A 227 -29.43 -15.04 -1.96
CA THR A 227 -30.03 -14.76 -3.25
C THR A 227 -29.02 -14.19 -4.24
N GLY A 228 -29.08 -14.62 -5.48
CA GLY A 228 -28.19 -14.19 -6.54
C GLY A 228 -28.50 -12.76 -7.01
N PRO A 229 -27.59 -11.79 -6.85
CA PRO A 229 -27.82 -10.43 -7.31
C PRO A 229 -27.92 -10.38 -8.83
N GLY A 230 -28.91 -9.64 -9.36
CA GLY A 230 -29.17 -9.54 -10.80
C GLY A 230 -29.89 -10.76 -11.41
N GLY A 231 -30.26 -11.77 -10.61
CA GLY A 231 -31.10 -12.90 -11.04
C GLY A 231 -30.54 -13.61 -12.28
N ALA A 232 -31.46 -13.92 -13.22
CA ALA A 232 -31.12 -14.59 -14.48
C ALA A 232 -30.12 -13.82 -15.35
N ALA A 233 -30.18 -12.49 -15.33
CA ALA A 233 -29.28 -11.65 -16.15
C ALA A 233 -27.80 -11.83 -15.83
N LYS A 234 -27.48 -12.33 -14.63
CA LYS A 234 -26.09 -12.67 -14.20
C LYS A 234 -25.83 -14.18 -14.14
N GLY A 235 -26.69 -15.00 -14.81
CA GLY A 235 -26.48 -16.44 -14.85
C GLY A 235 -26.74 -17.17 -13.53
N ASN A 236 -27.41 -16.54 -12.56
CA ASN A 236 -27.74 -17.20 -11.31
C ASN A 236 -28.79 -18.29 -11.54
N PRO A 237 -28.63 -19.52 -11.00
CA PRO A 237 -29.60 -20.60 -11.14
C PRO A 237 -30.85 -20.30 -10.31
N SER A 238 -32.04 -20.66 -10.88
CA SER A 238 -33.33 -20.57 -10.21
C SER A 238 -33.85 -21.97 -9.90
N TYR A 239 -34.17 -22.22 -8.63
CA TYR A 239 -34.75 -23.46 -8.15
C TYR A 239 -35.38 -23.28 -6.77
N GLU A 240 -36.15 -24.27 -6.33
CA GLU A 240 -36.78 -24.27 -5.01
C GLU A 240 -35.79 -24.73 -3.91
N VAL A 241 -35.77 -24.01 -2.79
CA VAL A 241 -35.09 -24.35 -1.55
C VAL A 241 -36.01 -24.12 -0.37
N MET A 242 -36.31 -25.17 0.41
CA MET A 242 -37.20 -25.11 1.58
C MET A 242 -38.54 -24.40 1.29
N GLY A 243 -39.17 -24.73 0.15
CA GLY A 243 -40.44 -24.14 -0.28
C GLY A 243 -40.35 -22.73 -0.88
N VAL A 244 -39.16 -22.20 -1.10
CA VAL A 244 -38.97 -20.87 -1.67
C VAL A 244 -38.20 -20.94 -2.98
N THR A 245 -38.80 -20.48 -4.06
CA THR A 245 -38.14 -20.38 -5.39
C THR A 245 -37.56 -18.98 -5.58
N ARG A 246 -36.22 -18.90 -5.80
CA ARG A 246 -35.48 -17.67 -6.07
C ARG A 246 -34.28 -17.94 -6.97
N TYR A 247 -33.62 -16.88 -7.44
CA TYR A 247 -32.29 -16.98 -8.02
C TYR A 247 -31.26 -17.03 -6.89
N TRP A 248 -30.40 -18.08 -6.91
CA TRP A 248 -29.47 -18.34 -5.83
C TRP A 248 -28.02 -18.10 -6.27
N ARG A 249 -27.15 -17.78 -5.30
CA ARG A 249 -25.71 -17.64 -5.54
C ARG A 249 -24.98 -18.97 -5.76
N TYR A 250 -25.59 -20.05 -5.33
CA TYR A 250 -25.00 -21.40 -5.36
C TYR A 250 -25.68 -22.27 -6.38
N SER A 251 -24.94 -23.23 -6.98
CA SER A 251 -25.56 -24.33 -7.73
C SER A 251 -26.44 -25.19 -6.81
N ARG A 252 -27.34 -25.93 -7.38
CA ARG A 252 -28.22 -26.85 -6.60
C ARG A 252 -27.42 -27.86 -5.79
N GLU A 253 -26.35 -28.42 -6.35
CA GLU A 253 -25.45 -29.35 -5.65
C GLU A 253 -24.79 -28.70 -4.42
N LYS A 254 -24.22 -27.53 -4.61
CA LYS A 254 -23.57 -26.78 -3.50
C LYS A 254 -24.60 -26.39 -2.45
N MET A 255 -25.79 -26.00 -2.84
CA MET A 255 -26.88 -25.68 -1.89
C MET A 255 -27.26 -26.88 -1.05
N ASN A 256 -27.41 -28.05 -1.66
CA ASN A 256 -27.74 -29.30 -0.95
C ASN A 256 -26.61 -29.69 0.06
N ASP A 257 -25.37 -29.55 -0.34
CA ASP A 257 -24.21 -29.76 0.55
C ASP A 257 -24.26 -28.81 1.77
N LEU A 258 -24.58 -27.52 1.55
CA LEU A 258 -24.72 -26.56 2.64
C LEU A 258 -25.94 -26.85 3.56
N ILE A 259 -27.04 -27.33 2.99
CA ILE A 259 -28.23 -27.75 3.74
C ILE A 259 -27.88 -28.97 4.63
N SER A 260 -27.24 -29.99 4.06
CA SER A 260 -26.84 -31.17 4.83
C SER A 260 -25.89 -30.88 5.99
N LYS A 261 -25.09 -29.80 5.88
CA LYS A 261 -24.21 -29.29 6.93
C LYS A 261 -24.92 -28.38 7.94
N GLY A 262 -26.25 -28.18 7.82
CA GLY A 262 -27.01 -27.27 8.69
C GLY A 262 -26.64 -25.78 8.55
N LEU A 263 -25.97 -25.41 7.45
CA LEU A 263 -25.52 -24.04 7.19
C LEU A 263 -26.57 -23.18 6.47
N ILE A 264 -27.61 -23.79 5.90
CA ILE A 264 -28.76 -23.07 5.32
C ILE A 264 -29.97 -23.25 6.23
N VAL A 265 -30.52 -22.15 6.68
CA VAL A 265 -31.66 -22.14 7.61
C VAL A 265 -32.72 -21.13 7.17
N GLN A 266 -33.96 -21.41 7.47
CA GLN A 266 -35.03 -20.42 7.37
C GLN A 266 -35.21 -19.72 8.72
N PRO A 267 -35.14 -18.39 8.79
CA PRO A 267 -35.34 -17.63 10.04
C PRO A 267 -36.73 -17.84 10.65
N ARG A 268 -37.72 -18.14 9.79
CA ARG A 268 -39.11 -18.53 10.13
C ARG A 268 -39.69 -19.33 8.96
N PRO A 269 -40.69 -20.19 9.18
CA PRO A 269 -41.33 -20.96 8.11
C PRO A 269 -41.75 -20.08 6.93
N GLY A 270 -41.43 -20.49 5.69
CA GLY A 270 -41.72 -19.77 4.45
C GLY A 270 -40.85 -18.54 4.18
N ALA A 271 -39.96 -18.14 5.09
CA ALA A 271 -39.01 -17.07 4.81
C ALA A 271 -37.91 -17.49 3.85
N VAL A 272 -37.28 -16.53 3.19
CA VAL A 272 -36.14 -16.79 2.32
C VAL A 272 -35.00 -17.40 3.13
N PRO A 273 -34.49 -18.58 2.73
CA PRO A 273 -33.37 -19.21 3.39
C PRO A 273 -32.14 -18.33 3.47
N ARG A 274 -31.36 -18.46 4.52
CA ARG A 274 -30.15 -17.70 4.81
C ARG A 274 -28.99 -18.62 5.11
N PHE A 275 -27.77 -18.15 4.88
CA PHE A 275 -26.55 -18.88 5.23
C PHE A 275 -26.09 -18.50 6.64
N LYS A 276 -25.87 -19.50 7.49
CA LYS A 276 -25.20 -19.31 8.78
C LYS A 276 -23.72 -19.08 8.59
N ARG A 277 -23.26 -17.88 8.88
CA ARG A 277 -21.83 -17.54 8.86
C ARG A 277 -21.33 -17.42 10.27
N TYR A 278 -20.51 -18.38 10.69
CA TYR A 278 -19.96 -18.42 12.04
C TYR A 278 -18.80 -17.42 12.17
N LEU A 279 -18.73 -16.74 13.32
CA LEU A 279 -17.68 -15.77 13.63
C LEU A 279 -16.29 -16.41 13.65
N ASP A 280 -16.18 -17.60 14.25
CA ASP A 280 -14.92 -18.36 14.37
C ASP A 280 -14.34 -18.88 13.05
N THR A 281 -15.12 -18.85 11.98
CA THR A 281 -14.67 -19.20 10.63
C THR A 281 -14.26 -17.99 9.78
N MET A 282 -14.41 -16.80 10.33
CA MET A 282 -14.15 -15.57 9.60
C MET A 282 -12.75 -15.04 9.90
N PRO A 283 -11.98 -14.65 8.86
CA PRO A 283 -10.62 -14.16 9.05
C PRO A 283 -10.56 -12.75 9.66
N GLY A 284 -11.66 -12.00 9.64
CA GLY A 284 -11.72 -10.61 10.06
C GLY A 284 -12.20 -9.66 8.97
N VAL A 285 -11.98 -8.39 9.17
CA VAL A 285 -12.25 -7.33 8.20
C VAL A 285 -11.06 -7.22 7.26
N THR A 286 -11.30 -7.27 5.96
CA THR A 286 -10.25 -7.03 4.97
C THR A 286 -9.61 -5.65 5.16
N VAL A 287 -8.30 -5.61 5.26
CA VAL A 287 -7.56 -4.33 5.29
C VAL A 287 -7.75 -3.61 3.95
N SER A 288 -8.17 -2.35 4.02
CA SER A 288 -8.40 -1.48 2.87
C SER A 288 -7.18 -0.59 2.58
N ASP A 289 -7.31 0.30 1.62
CA ASP A 289 -6.35 1.35 1.29
C ASP A 289 -6.55 2.64 2.11
N ASP A 290 -7.52 2.66 3.02
CA ASP A 290 -7.66 3.71 4.04
C ASP A 290 -7.05 3.23 5.37
N TRP A 291 -5.86 3.73 5.71
CA TRP A 291 -5.13 3.43 6.94
C TRP A 291 -5.34 4.52 8.00
N GLY A 292 -6.61 4.89 8.20
CA GLY A 292 -7.01 5.87 9.21
C GLY A 292 -6.89 5.38 10.66
N ASP A 293 -6.82 4.08 10.86
CA ASP A 293 -6.70 3.37 12.14
C ASP A 293 -5.25 3.09 12.57
N ILE A 294 -4.27 3.27 11.66
CA ILE A 294 -2.85 3.09 11.97
C ILE A 294 -2.29 4.39 12.50
N SER A 295 -2.06 4.44 13.81
CA SER A 295 -1.48 5.62 14.46
C SER A 295 -0.02 5.82 14.10
N ALA A 296 0.39 7.07 13.90
CA ALA A 296 1.79 7.43 13.78
C ALA A 296 2.55 7.14 15.09
N ILE A 297 3.83 6.78 14.96
CA ILE A 297 4.70 6.58 16.11
C ILE A 297 4.85 7.91 16.85
N ASN A 298 4.55 7.91 18.16
CA ASN A 298 4.73 9.08 19.00
C ASN A 298 6.23 9.45 19.07
N SER A 299 6.51 10.75 19.08
CA SER A 299 7.89 11.28 19.23
C SER A 299 8.62 10.79 20.49
N GLN A 300 7.88 10.31 21.48
CA GLN A 300 8.41 9.75 22.73
C GLN A 300 8.44 8.21 22.75
N ALA A 301 8.11 7.53 21.67
CA ALA A 301 8.16 6.07 21.59
C ALA A 301 9.62 5.58 21.79
N LYS A 302 9.78 4.47 22.55
CA LYS A 302 11.09 3.87 22.80
C LYS A 302 11.73 3.24 21.56
N GLU A 303 10.94 2.95 20.56
CA GLU A 303 11.34 2.36 19.27
C GLU A 303 11.53 3.45 18.21
N ARG A 304 12.56 4.28 18.41
CA ARG A 304 12.97 5.29 17.45
C ARG A 304 14.33 4.95 16.85
#